data_65ffe9d430d5f74424f4a07ce43ed6a1
#
_entry.id   65ffe9d430d5f74424f4a07ce43ed6a1
#
_cell.length_a   1.000
_cell.length_b   1.000
_cell.length_c   1.000
_cell.angle_alpha   90.00
_cell.angle_beta   90.00
_cell.angle_gamma   90.00
#
_symmetry.space_group_name_H-M   'P 1'
#
loop_
_entity.id
_entity.type
_entity.pdbx_description
1 polymer ?
#
loop_
_entity_poly.entity_id
_entity_poly.type
_entity_poly.pdbx_seq_one_letter_code
_entity_poly.pdbx_strand_id
1 'polypeptide(L)'
;MNIGAHIPSKNAVEEIKQRKGDTFQIFVSSPQMWKSPKPREDVDILQDYDGPIYVHAPYLINVATPNNKVRHPSRKLLKDTCKVAASFGAKAVIVHGGSVGEGGDIGEGYENWRKAIEHVEDTGMRVLVENTAGGKNSVARYMDSIERLWEVIGDLNVGLCLDTCHTWAGGIPTEEAVKGFKKLTKKIDLVHFNDSKDGFESSSCLLYTSPSPRDVEESRMPSSA
;
A
#
# COMPACT_ATOMS: atom_id res chain seq x y z
N MET A 1 8.36 9.75 15.22
CA MET A 1 7.95 9.47 13.82
C MET A 1 9.03 8.59 13.22
N ASN A 2 8.68 7.46 12.65
CA ASN A 2 9.64 6.57 12.01
C ASN A 2 9.75 6.95 10.53
N ILE A 3 10.97 6.92 10.00
CA ILE A 3 11.27 7.21 8.59
C ILE A 3 11.97 6.01 8.00
N GLY A 4 11.55 5.59 6.82
CA GLY A 4 12.12 4.42 6.16
C GLY A 4 11.86 4.37 4.66
N ALA A 5 12.04 3.21 4.08
CA ALA A 5 11.91 3.02 2.65
C ALA A 5 11.26 1.67 2.28
N HIS A 6 10.74 1.60 1.07
CA HIS A 6 10.49 0.31 0.43
C HIS A 6 11.84 -0.27 -0.02
N ILE A 7 12.13 -1.48 0.41
CA ILE A 7 13.43 -2.13 0.16
C ILE A 7 13.24 -3.56 -0.37
N PRO A 8 14.27 -4.12 -1.03
CA PRO A 8 14.24 -5.51 -1.42
C PRO A 8 14.00 -6.43 -0.21
N SER A 9 13.20 -7.48 -0.37
CA SER A 9 12.86 -8.37 0.74
C SER A 9 14.04 -9.23 1.23
N LYS A 10 15.08 -9.40 0.42
CA LYS A 10 16.30 -10.12 0.81
C LYS A 10 17.21 -9.19 1.61
N ASN A 11 17.69 -9.65 2.79
CA ASN A 11 18.55 -8.88 3.70
C ASN A 11 17.92 -7.52 4.12
N ALA A 12 16.61 -7.49 4.30
CA ALA A 12 15.86 -6.25 4.53
C ALA A 12 16.34 -5.45 5.75
N VAL A 13 16.65 -6.13 6.87
CA VAL A 13 17.13 -5.49 8.10
C VAL A 13 18.50 -4.85 7.91
N GLU A 14 19.38 -5.47 7.14
CA GLU A 14 20.69 -4.91 6.83
C GLU A 14 20.59 -3.70 5.91
N GLU A 15 19.77 -3.81 4.87
CA GLU A 15 19.50 -2.72 3.92
C GLU A 15 18.95 -1.46 4.61
N ILE A 16 17.96 -1.62 5.51
CA ILE A 16 17.41 -0.44 6.19
C ILE A 16 18.39 0.19 7.18
N LYS A 17 19.21 -0.62 7.86
CA LYS A 17 20.28 -0.12 8.73
C LYS A 17 21.31 0.70 7.94
N GLN A 18 21.72 0.24 6.76
CA GLN A 18 22.63 0.98 5.88
C GLN A 18 22.03 2.32 5.43
N ARG A 19 20.70 2.36 5.22
CA ARG A 19 19.96 3.58 4.87
C ARG A 19 19.67 4.48 6.07
N LYS A 20 20.00 4.04 7.30
CA LYS A 20 19.71 4.74 8.56
C LYS A 20 18.22 5.00 8.77
N GLY A 21 17.38 4.08 8.33
CA GLY A 21 15.94 4.14 8.51
C GLY A 21 15.49 3.42 9.79
N ASP A 22 14.35 3.86 10.33
CA ASP A 22 13.73 3.31 11.54
C ASP A 22 12.62 2.29 11.23
N THR A 23 12.21 2.19 9.97
CA THR A 23 11.11 1.35 9.49
C THR A 23 11.35 0.97 8.04
N PHE A 24 10.70 -0.10 7.60
CA PHE A 24 10.76 -0.46 6.18
C PHE A 24 9.51 -1.17 5.69
N GLN A 25 9.35 -1.18 4.38
CA GLN A 25 8.33 -1.91 3.67
C GLN A 25 8.96 -2.90 2.70
N ILE A 26 8.37 -4.09 2.60
CA ILE A 26 8.79 -5.14 1.67
C ILE A 26 7.60 -5.76 0.95
N PHE A 27 7.87 -6.43 -0.18
CA PHE A 27 6.98 -7.46 -0.72
C PHE A 27 7.37 -8.83 -0.17
N VAL A 28 6.40 -9.67 0.17
CA VAL A 28 6.62 -11.08 0.56
C VAL A 28 6.42 -12.06 -0.60
N SER A 29 5.94 -11.56 -1.73
CA SER A 29 5.84 -12.29 -3.02
C SER A 29 6.07 -11.33 -4.16
N SER A 30 6.17 -11.84 -5.40
CA SER A 30 6.28 -10.98 -6.58
C SER A 30 5.08 -10.04 -6.69
N PRO A 31 5.28 -8.72 -6.82
CA PRO A 31 4.18 -7.74 -6.88
C PRO A 31 3.30 -7.86 -8.13
N GLN A 32 3.78 -8.54 -9.17
CA GLN A 32 3.12 -8.66 -10.48
C GLN A 32 2.66 -10.09 -10.80
N MET A 33 2.62 -11.00 -9.82
CA MET A 33 2.27 -12.41 -10.06
C MET A 33 1.19 -12.90 -9.09
N TRP A 34 0.26 -13.70 -9.59
CA TRP A 34 -0.73 -14.43 -8.80
C TRP A 34 -0.12 -15.63 -8.07
N LYS A 35 0.93 -15.38 -7.30
CA LYS A 35 1.64 -16.43 -6.57
C LYS A 35 1.61 -16.15 -5.08
N SER A 36 1.07 -17.09 -4.33
CA SER A 36 1.08 -17.03 -2.87
C SER A 36 2.51 -16.93 -2.34
N PRO A 37 2.76 -16.09 -1.33
CA PRO A 37 4.05 -16.05 -0.68
C PRO A 37 4.39 -17.38 -0.03
N LYS A 38 5.68 -17.69 0.02
CA LYS A 38 6.20 -18.82 0.78
C LYS A 38 6.52 -18.38 2.22
N PRO A 39 6.52 -19.31 3.19
CA PRO A 39 7.12 -19.02 4.50
C PRO A 39 8.54 -18.46 4.32
N ARG A 40 8.90 -17.51 5.16
CA ARG A 40 10.22 -16.86 5.11
C ARG A 40 11.22 -17.66 5.95
N GLU A 41 12.45 -17.71 5.48
CA GLU A 41 13.56 -18.36 6.21
C GLU A 41 14.21 -17.43 7.25
N ASP A 42 13.99 -16.12 7.12
CA ASP A 42 14.56 -15.05 7.95
C ASP A 42 13.58 -14.49 8.99
N VAL A 43 12.57 -15.26 9.39
CA VAL A 43 11.54 -14.84 10.35
C VAL A 43 12.16 -14.33 11.65
N ASP A 44 13.12 -15.06 12.21
CA ASP A 44 13.77 -14.69 13.48
C ASP A 44 14.48 -13.34 13.38
N ILE A 45 15.18 -13.08 12.24
CA ILE A 45 15.87 -11.81 11.99
C ILE A 45 14.88 -10.65 11.90
N LEU A 46 13.71 -10.89 11.30
CA LEU A 46 12.66 -9.87 11.18
C LEU A 46 11.95 -9.62 12.51
N GLN A 47 11.74 -10.67 13.32
CA GLN A 47 11.14 -10.53 14.66
C GLN A 47 12.07 -9.79 15.63
N ASP A 48 13.37 -9.95 15.49
CA ASP A 48 14.40 -9.28 16.32
C ASP A 48 14.63 -7.80 15.91
N TYR A 49 13.99 -7.34 14.84
CA TYR A 49 14.11 -5.94 14.43
C TYR A 49 13.20 -5.03 15.27
N ASP A 50 13.79 -4.02 15.91
CA ASP A 50 13.09 -3.12 16.85
C ASP A 50 12.09 -2.15 16.18
N GLY A 51 12.21 -1.93 14.88
CA GLY A 51 11.36 -1.00 14.13
C GLY A 51 10.10 -1.64 13.54
N PRO A 52 9.09 -0.85 13.19
CA PRO A 52 7.92 -1.38 12.50
C PRO A 52 8.25 -1.86 11.09
N ILE A 53 7.76 -3.04 10.75
CA ILE A 53 7.84 -3.63 9.41
C ILE A 53 6.47 -3.58 8.76
N TYR A 54 6.42 -3.15 7.51
CA TYR A 54 5.21 -3.13 6.69
C TYR A 54 5.36 -4.06 5.50
N VAL A 55 4.24 -4.63 5.06
CA VAL A 55 4.20 -5.49 3.87
C VAL A 55 3.26 -4.86 2.85
N HIS A 56 3.75 -4.61 1.65
CA HIS A 56 2.87 -4.22 0.55
C HIS A 56 2.34 -5.47 -0.15
N ALA A 57 1.03 -5.53 -0.31
CA ALA A 57 0.38 -6.60 -1.06
C ALA A 57 0.68 -6.47 -2.56
N PRO A 58 0.65 -7.57 -3.33
CA PRO A 58 0.83 -7.51 -4.78
C PRO A 58 -0.14 -6.55 -5.48
N TYR A 59 0.35 -5.81 -6.47
CA TYR A 59 -0.44 -4.81 -7.22
C TYR A 59 -1.64 -5.40 -7.97
N LEU A 60 -1.63 -6.71 -8.24
CA LEU A 60 -2.72 -7.41 -8.92
C LEU A 60 -3.97 -7.54 -8.05
N ILE A 61 -3.85 -7.38 -6.74
CA ILE A 61 -4.97 -7.51 -5.81
C ILE A 61 -5.97 -6.39 -6.06
N ASN A 62 -7.20 -6.79 -6.39
CA ASN A 62 -8.35 -5.91 -6.45
C ASN A 62 -9.53 -6.60 -5.76
N VAL A 63 -9.71 -6.33 -4.48
CA VAL A 63 -10.79 -6.95 -3.68
C VAL A 63 -12.13 -6.26 -3.91
N ALA A 64 -12.13 -5.03 -4.45
CA ALA A 64 -13.34 -4.26 -4.72
C ALA A 64 -14.13 -4.77 -5.95
N THR A 65 -13.43 -5.37 -6.91
CA THR A 65 -14.02 -5.71 -8.22
C THR A 65 -15.23 -6.66 -8.13
N PRO A 66 -16.29 -6.46 -8.91
CA PRO A 66 -17.39 -7.41 -9.04
C PRO A 66 -17.00 -8.70 -9.78
N ASN A 67 -15.88 -8.69 -10.51
CA ASN A 67 -15.41 -9.85 -11.27
C ASN A 67 -14.87 -10.94 -10.33
N ASN A 68 -15.63 -12.01 -10.16
CA ASN A 68 -15.28 -13.16 -9.32
C ASN A 68 -13.94 -13.81 -9.69
N LYS A 69 -13.56 -13.81 -10.98
CA LYS A 69 -12.29 -14.39 -11.46
C LYS A 69 -11.06 -13.61 -10.97
N VAL A 70 -11.24 -12.35 -10.57
CA VAL A 70 -10.20 -11.50 -9.99
C VAL A 70 -10.39 -11.39 -8.47
N ARG A 71 -11.63 -11.19 -7.99
CA ARG A 71 -11.92 -10.96 -6.58
C ARG A 71 -11.55 -12.14 -5.69
N HIS A 72 -11.92 -13.37 -6.05
CA HIS A 72 -11.60 -14.53 -5.23
C HIS A 72 -10.10 -14.80 -5.13
N PRO A 73 -9.33 -14.81 -6.24
CA PRO A 73 -7.87 -14.88 -6.15
C PRO A 73 -7.26 -13.72 -5.34
N SER A 74 -7.80 -12.50 -5.47
CA SER A 74 -7.35 -11.34 -4.69
C SER A 74 -7.51 -11.56 -3.18
N ARG A 75 -8.68 -12.02 -2.73
CA ARG A 75 -8.92 -12.32 -1.31
C ARG A 75 -8.01 -13.42 -0.79
N LYS A 76 -7.83 -14.48 -1.58
CA LYS A 76 -6.91 -15.57 -1.21
C LYS A 76 -5.47 -15.06 -1.08
N LEU A 77 -4.98 -14.33 -2.08
CA LEU A 77 -3.61 -13.81 -2.09
C LEU A 77 -3.40 -12.80 -0.95
N LEU A 78 -4.39 -11.96 -0.65
CA LEU A 78 -4.35 -11.06 0.51
C LEU A 78 -4.23 -11.85 1.81
N LYS A 79 -5.06 -12.89 2.01
CA LYS A 79 -5.00 -13.74 3.20
C LYS A 79 -3.65 -14.43 3.35
N ASP A 80 -3.11 -14.98 2.27
CA ASP A 80 -1.81 -15.63 2.28
C ASP A 80 -0.68 -14.62 2.59
N THR A 81 -0.79 -13.39 2.08
CA THR A 81 0.12 -12.28 2.41
C THR A 81 0.04 -11.89 3.88
N CYS A 82 -1.18 -11.77 4.43
CA CYS A 82 -1.40 -11.47 5.85
C CYS A 82 -0.82 -12.55 6.77
N LYS A 83 -0.99 -13.84 6.42
CA LYS A 83 -0.42 -14.94 7.20
C LYS A 83 1.11 -14.88 7.26
N VAL A 84 1.77 -14.63 6.14
CA VAL A 84 3.23 -14.50 6.11
C VAL A 84 3.67 -13.23 6.83
N ALA A 85 2.97 -12.11 6.67
CA ALA A 85 3.27 -10.88 7.41
C ALA A 85 3.14 -11.07 8.93
N ALA A 86 2.10 -11.78 9.37
CA ALA A 86 1.89 -12.09 10.79
C ALA A 86 3.00 -12.97 11.37
N SER A 87 3.57 -13.89 10.59
CA SER A 87 4.59 -14.83 11.08
C SER A 87 5.86 -14.15 11.58
N PHE A 88 6.18 -12.97 11.10
CA PHE A 88 7.33 -12.18 11.55
C PHE A 88 6.96 -10.87 12.26
N GLY A 89 5.70 -10.73 12.67
CA GLY A 89 5.26 -9.58 13.46
C GLY A 89 5.16 -8.26 12.69
N ALA A 90 4.89 -8.30 11.39
CA ALA A 90 4.64 -7.09 10.61
C ALA A 90 3.54 -6.22 11.24
N LYS A 91 3.67 -4.92 11.15
CA LYS A 91 2.73 -3.96 11.72
C LYS A 91 1.40 -3.91 10.96
N ALA A 92 1.47 -3.99 9.64
CA ALA A 92 0.30 -4.02 8.76
C ALA A 92 0.64 -4.50 7.35
N VAL A 93 -0.41 -4.86 6.60
CA VAL A 93 -0.36 -5.12 5.16
C VAL A 93 -1.05 -3.98 4.42
N ILE A 94 -0.37 -3.37 3.46
CA ILE A 94 -0.89 -2.27 2.63
C ILE A 94 -1.50 -2.84 1.36
N VAL A 95 -2.69 -2.35 1.00
CA VAL A 95 -3.44 -2.79 -0.20
C VAL A 95 -4.02 -1.58 -0.90
N HIS A 96 -3.82 -1.44 -2.19
CA HIS A 96 -4.51 -0.44 -3.00
C HIS A 96 -6.03 -0.57 -2.91
N GLY A 97 -6.74 0.54 -2.87
CA GLY A 97 -8.21 0.56 -2.76
C GLY A 97 -8.94 -0.23 -3.86
N GLY A 98 -8.34 -0.32 -5.04
CA GLY A 98 -8.92 -1.03 -6.16
C GLY A 98 -10.10 -0.31 -6.81
N SER A 99 -10.75 -0.98 -7.76
CA SER A 99 -11.82 -0.39 -8.58
C SER A 99 -12.86 -1.46 -8.94
N VAL A 100 -14.10 -1.03 -9.07
CA VAL A 100 -15.18 -1.88 -9.60
C VAL A 100 -15.21 -1.89 -11.13
N GLY A 101 -14.41 -1.05 -11.78
CA GLY A 101 -14.35 -0.94 -13.23
C GLY A 101 -15.44 -0.04 -13.82
N GLU A 102 -15.42 0.11 -15.13
CA GLU A 102 -16.39 0.94 -15.85
C GLU A 102 -17.81 0.33 -15.76
N GLY A 103 -18.79 1.14 -15.40
CA GLY A 103 -20.18 0.73 -15.24
C GLY A 103 -20.47 -0.14 -14.00
N GLY A 104 -19.45 -0.46 -13.18
CA GLY A 104 -19.64 -1.19 -11.93
C GLY A 104 -20.26 -0.32 -10.82
N ASP A 105 -21.00 -0.97 -9.91
CA ASP A 105 -21.56 -0.31 -8.72
C ASP A 105 -20.47 -0.15 -7.66
N ILE A 106 -20.15 1.08 -7.30
CA ILE A 106 -19.13 1.40 -6.29
C ILE A 106 -19.56 0.91 -4.89
N GLY A 107 -20.85 0.87 -4.60
CA GLY A 107 -21.41 0.32 -3.35
C GLY A 107 -21.06 -1.16 -3.20
N GLU A 108 -21.17 -1.95 -4.29
CA GLU A 108 -20.72 -3.35 -4.28
C GLU A 108 -19.21 -3.44 -3.97
N GLY A 109 -18.42 -2.48 -4.43
CA GLY A 109 -16.99 -2.40 -4.14
C GLY A 109 -16.70 -2.24 -2.65
N TYR A 110 -17.45 -1.40 -1.95
CA TYR A 110 -17.32 -1.22 -0.49
C TYR A 110 -17.67 -2.49 0.28
N GLU A 111 -18.78 -3.13 -0.10
CA GLU A 111 -19.18 -4.41 0.50
C GLU A 111 -18.18 -5.55 0.21
N ASN A 112 -17.57 -5.54 -0.96
CA ASN A 112 -16.51 -6.47 -1.29
C ASN A 112 -15.24 -6.25 -0.45
N TRP A 113 -14.93 -5.02 -0.09
CA TRP A 113 -13.88 -4.68 0.86
C TRP A 113 -14.19 -5.23 2.25
N ARG A 114 -15.42 -5.00 2.79
CA ARG A 114 -15.82 -5.55 4.08
C ARG A 114 -15.59 -7.05 4.14
N LYS A 115 -16.10 -7.78 3.15
CA LYS A 115 -15.92 -9.24 3.05
C LYS A 115 -14.45 -9.66 2.90
N ALA A 116 -13.59 -8.80 2.34
CA ALA A 116 -12.17 -9.10 2.24
C ALA A 116 -11.45 -8.94 3.58
N ILE A 117 -11.81 -7.93 4.39
CA ILE A 117 -11.24 -7.75 5.73
C ILE A 117 -11.72 -8.86 6.68
N GLU A 118 -13.01 -9.18 6.68
CA GLU A 118 -13.55 -10.30 7.44
C GLU A 118 -12.88 -11.64 7.08
N HIS A 119 -12.54 -11.84 5.80
CA HIS A 119 -11.84 -13.03 5.33
C HIS A 119 -10.42 -13.18 5.88
N VAL A 120 -9.75 -12.09 6.25
CA VAL A 120 -8.39 -12.09 6.78
C VAL A 120 -8.32 -11.92 8.30
N GLU A 121 -9.46 -11.75 8.97
CA GLU A 121 -9.56 -11.48 10.40
C GLU A 121 -8.82 -12.51 11.26
N ASP A 122 -8.92 -13.78 10.89
CA ASP A 122 -8.28 -14.90 11.60
C ASP A 122 -6.73 -14.84 11.57
N THR A 123 -6.15 -13.99 10.74
CA THR A 123 -4.71 -13.76 10.71
C THR A 123 -4.23 -12.77 11.78
N GLY A 124 -5.15 -12.03 12.41
CA GLY A 124 -4.85 -10.92 13.33
C GLY A 124 -4.18 -9.71 12.68
N MET A 125 -3.88 -9.78 11.37
CA MET A 125 -3.14 -8.73 10.66
C MET A 125 -4.02 -7.51 10.38
N ARG A 126 -3.50 -6.31 10.70
CA ARG A 126 -4.11 -5.06 10.31
C ARG A 126 -3.90 -4.80 8.82
N VAL A 127 -4.94 -4.38 8.12
CA VAL A 127 -4.88 -4.00 6.72
C VAL A 127 -4.96 -2.48 6.59
N LEU A 128 -4.06 -1.87 5.82
CA LEU A 128 -4.12 -0.45 5.48
C LEU A 128 -4.60 -0.31 4.04
N VAL A 129 -5.70 0.39 3.86
CA VAL A 129 -6.18 0.75 2.54
C VAL A 129 -5.38 1.94 2.05
N GLU A 130 -4.74 1.81 0.90
CA GLU A 130 -4.01 2.89 0.26
C GLU A 130 -4.90 3.60 -0.74
N ASN A 131 -4.90 4.94 -0.70
CA ASN A 131 -5.56 5.74 -1.73
C ASN A 131 -4.90 5.52 -3.10
N THR A 132 -5.67 5.70 -4.18
CA THR A 132 -5.24 5.37 -5.54
C THR A 132 -5.34 6.56 -6.49
N ALA A 133 -4.42 6.65 -7.45
CA ALA A 133 -4.34 7.74 -8.41
C ALA A 133 -5.42 7.69 -9.49
N GLY A 134 -5.77 6.51 -9.97
CA GLY A 134 -6.57 6.34 -11.16
C GLY A 134 -7.59 5.22 -11.11
N GLY A 135 -8.24 5.05 -12.24
CA GLY A 135 -9.31 4.08 -12.42
C GLY A 135 -10.70 4.70 -12.28
N LYS A 136 -11.58 4.42 -13.28
CA LYS A 136 -13.00 4.75 -13.17
C LYS A 136 -13.61 3.92 -12.04
N ASN A 137 -14.44 4.53 -11.21
CA ASN A 137 -15.07 3.88 -10.06
C ASN A 137 -14.05 3.21 -9.11
N SER A 138 -12.94 3.91 -8.86
CA SER A 138 -11.98 3.53 -7.83
C SER A 138 -12.54 3.84 -6.45
N VAL A 139 -12.49 2.87 -5.54
CA VAL A 139 -13.14 2.99 -4.23
C VAL A 139 -12.35 3.84 -3.23
N ALA A 140 -11.10 4.15 -3.53
CA ALA A 140 -10.23 4.95 -2.66
C ALA A 140 -9.46 6.04 -3.43
N ARG A 141 -10.10 6.66 -4.42
CA ARG A 141 -9.50 7.77 -5.19
C ARG A 141 -9.91 9.13 -4.65
N TYR A 142 -11.20 9.39 -4.49
CA TYR A 142 -11.74 10.67 -4.03
C TYR A 142 -12.14 10.61 -2.57
N MET A 143 -12.11 11.76 -1.88
CA MET A 143 -12.42 11.81 -0.46
C MET A 143 -13.82 11.29 -0.13
N ASP A 144 -14.82 11.61 -0.93
CA ASP A 144 -16.19 11.11 -0.75
C ASP A 144 -16.29 9.58 -0.88
N SER A 145 -15.53 8.99 -1.81
CA SER A 145 -15.43 7.54 -1.97
C SER A 145 -14.73 6.90 -0.76
N ILE A 146 -13.67 7.52 -0.25
CA ILE A 146 -12.95 7.05 0.92
C ILE A 146 -13.83 7.16 2.17
N GLU A 147 -14.58 8.25 2.33
CA GLU A 147 -15.53 8.42 3.43
C GLU A 147 -16.59 7.32 3.44
N ARG A 148 -17.20 7.05 2.28
CA ARG A 148 -18.19 5.96 2.14
C ARG A 148 -17.61 4.57 2.36
N LEU A 149 -16.39 4.31 1.85
CA LEU A 149 -15.69 3.07 2.15
C LEU A 149 -15.52 2.92 3.67
N TRP A 150 -15.15 4.01 4.34
CA TRP A 150 -14.91 4.01 5.79
C TRP A 150 -16.17 3.77 6.62
N GLU A 151 -17.33 4.25 6.15
CA GLU A 151 -18.64 3.93 6.75
C GLU A 151 -18.89 2.41 6.76
N VAL A 152 -18.37 1.69 5.75
CA VAL A 152 -18.60 0.24 5.61
C VAL A 152 -17.57 -0.60 6.34
N ILE A 153 -16.30 -0.16 6.43
CA ILE A 153 -15.21 -0.98 6.98
C ILE A 153 -14.54 -0.43 8.23
N GLY A 154 -14.84 0.80 8.64
CA GLY A 154 -14.11 1.49 9.70
C GLY A 154 -14.26 0.90 11.11
N ASP A 155 -15.22 -0.01 11.32
CA ASP A 155 -15.42 -0.80 12.53
C ASP A 155 -14.52 -2.05 12.62
N LEU A 156 -13.84 -2.40 11.51
CA LEU A 156 -12.98 -3.57 11.42
C LEU A 156 -11.50 -3.21 11.72
N ASN A 157 -10.62 -4.23 11.73
CA ASN A 157 -9.19 -4.02 11.96
C ASN A 157 -8.47 -3.44 10.74
N VAL A 158 -8.84 -2.23 10.35
CA VAL A 158 -8.32 -1.51 9.18
C VAL A 158 -7.69 -0.17 9.56
N GLY A 159 -6.91 0.39 8.64
CA GLY A 159 -6.35 1.73 8.71
C GLY A 159 -6.18 2.31 7.31
N LEU A 160 -5.65 3.53 7.24
CA LEU A 160 -5.36 4.22 5.98
C LEU A 160 -3.86 4.40 5.79
N CYS A 161 -3.40 4.11 4.56
CA CYS A 161 -2.11 4.52 4.04
C CYS A 161 -2.32 5.70 3.08
N LEU A 162 -1.69 6.82 3.36
CA LEU A 162 -1.72 8.01 2.52
C LEU A 162 -0.52 7.99 1.56
N ASP A 163 -0.76 7.81 0.27
CA ASP A 163 0.26 8.03 -0.76
C ASP A 163 0.10 9.42 -1.37
N THR A 164 1.15 10.24 -1.28
CA THR A 164 1.13 11.63 -1.73
C THR A 164 1.16 11.77 -3.26
N CYS A 165 1.80 10.83 -3.97
CA CYS A 165 1.72 10.76 -5.44
C CYS A 165 0.30 10.41 -5.89
N HIS A 166 -0.33 9.45 -5.21
CA HIS A 166 -1.69 9.05 -5.51
C HIS A 166 -2.72 10.13 -5.21
N THR A 167 -2.54 10.94 -4.15
CA THR A 167 -3.44 12.08 -3.91
C THR A 167 -3.36 13.09 -5.03
N TRP A 168 -2.15 13.49 -5.42
CA TRP A 168 -1.93 14.46 -6.48
C TRP A 168 -2.46 13.98 -7.83
N ALA A 169 -2.07 12.80 -8.25
CA ALA A 169 -2.51 12.21 -9.50
C ALA A 169 -4.01 11.82 -9.50
N GLY A 170 -4.57 11.56 -8.32
CA GLY A 170 -5.99 11.28 -8.10
C GLY A 170 -6.89 12.50 -8.11
N GLY A 171 -6.34 13.71 -8.01
CA GLY A 171 -7.09 14.96 -8.00
C GLY A 171 -7.48 15.45 -6.61
N ILE A 172 -6.79 15.01 -5.55
CA ILE A 172 -6.97 15.53 -4.18
C ILE A 172 -5.72 16.32 -3.80
N PRO A 173 -5.83 17.62 -3.48
CA PRO A 173 -4.73 18.35 -2.90
C PRO A 173 -4.21 17.64 -1.64
N THR A 174 -2.90 17.41 -1.55
CA THR A 174 -2.31 16.59 -0.47
C THR A 174 -2.69 17.10 0.92
N GLU A 175 -2.77 18.41 1.11
CA GLU A 175 -3.18 19.01 2.39
C GLU A 175 -4.63 18.66 2.75
N GLU A 176 -5.53 18.62 1.77
CA GLU A 176 -6.94 18.22 1.96
C GLU A 176 -7.04 16.73 2.30
N ALA A 177 -6.25 15.88 1.61
CA ALA A 177 -6.18 14.46 1.92
C ALA A 177 -5.69 14.22 3.36
N VAL A 178 -4.66 14.92 3.82
CA VAL A 178 -4.16 14.83 5.21
C VAL A 178 -5.24 15.20 6.22
N LYS A 179 -5.98 16.29 5.97
CA LYS A 179 -7.09 16.74 6.83
C LYS A 179 -8.24 15.73 6.84
N GLY A 180 -8.64 15.25 5.65
CA GLY A 180 -9.71 14.28 5.48
C GLY A 180 -9.39 12.94 6.16
N PHE A 181 -8.21 12.38 5.93
CA PHE A 181 -7.79 11.13 6.54
C PHE A 181 -7.75 11.23 8.07
N LYS A 182 -7.20 12.33 8.61
CA LYS A 182 -7.22 12.57 10.07
C LYS A 182 -8.64 12.71 10.64
N LYS A 183 -9.57 13.30 9.89
CA LYS A 183 -10.96 13.40 10.30
C LYS A 183 -11.60 12.02 10.40
N LEU A 184 -11.35 11.12 9.42
CA LEU A 184 -11.93 9.79 9.37
C LEU A 184 -11.36 8.86 10.45
N THR A 185 -10.04 8.78 10.57
CA THR A 185 -9.37 7.74 11.36
C THR A 185 -8.70 8.26 12.63
N LYS A 186 -8.81 9.57 12.92
CA LYS A 186 -8.12 10.30 14.00
C LYS A 186 -6.58 10.34 13.86
N LYS A 187 -6.01 9.53 13.01
CA LYS A 187 -4.58 9.43 12.71
C LYS A 187 -4.37 8.97 11.27
N ILE A 188 -3.18 9.17 10.75
CA ILE A 188 -2.71 8.50 9.53
C ILE A 188 -1.79 7.37 10.00
N ASP A 189 -2.08 6.13 9.60
CA ASP A 189 -1.33 4.97 10.07
C ASP A 189 0.03 4.87 9.37
N LEU A 190 0.08 5.19 8.07
CA LEU A 190 1.29 5.19 7.26
C LEU A 190 1.19 6.25 6.17
N VAL A 191 2.34 6.81 5.79
CA VAL A 191 2.45 7.72 4.64
C VAL A 191 3.49 7.17 3.67
N HIS A 192 3.09 6.96 2.43
CA HIS A 192 4.00 6.81 1.30
C HIS A 192 4.30 8.22 0.77
N PHE A 193 5.48 8.71 1.13
CA PHE A 193 5.91 10.06 0.76
C PHE A 193 6.60 10.03 -0.61
N ASN A 194 5.79 10.03 -1.65
CA ASN A 194 6.19 9.94 -3.03
C ASN A 194 5.90 11.25 -3.78
N ASP A 195 6.71 11.57 -4.77
CA ASP A 195 6.46 12.67 -5.71
C ASP A 195 5.92 12.14 -7.04
N SER A 196 5.23 12.99 -7.81
CA SER A 196 4.61 12.63 -9.09
C SER A 196 5.32 13.34 -10.26
N LYS A 197 5.60 12.59 -11.32
CA LYS A 197 6.06 13.18 -12.59
C LYS A 197 4.95 13.87 -13.37
N ASP A 198 3.71 13.44 -13.15
CA ASP A 198 2.57 13.89 -13.91
C ASP A 198 1.86 15.06 -13.20
N GLY A 199 1.08 15.80 -13.97
CA GLY A 199 0.28 16.90 -13.47
C GLY A 199 -0.82 16.47 -12.50
N PHE A 200 -1.39 17.45 -11.82
CA PHE A 200 -2.53 17.24 -10.93
C PHE A 200 -3.70 16.58 -11.67
N GLU A 201 -4.35 15.60 -11.03
CA GLU A 201 -5.50 14.85 -11.58
C GLU A 201 -5.22 14.07 -12.88
N SER A 202 -3.97 13.76 -13.14
CA SER A 202 -3.55 13.01 -14.34
C SER A 202 -4.09 11.57 -14.39
N SER A 203 -4.56 11.02 -13.30
CA SER A 203 -4.96 9.61 -13.15
C SER A 203 -3.81 8.61 -13.38
N SER A 204 -2.59 9.08 -13.51
CA SER A 204 -1.38 8.32 -13.76
C SER A 204 -0.41 8.52 -12.60
N CYS A 205 0.03 7.43 -12.01
CA CYS A 205 1.05 7.46 -10.96
C CYS A 205 2.39 7.02 -11.56
N LEU A 206 3.10 7.97 -12.17
CA LEU A 206 4.50 7.81 -12.48
C LEU A 206 5.30 8.45 -11.34
N LEU A 207 5.90 7.62 -10.51
CA LEU A 207 6.72 8.08 -9.40
C LEU A 207 7.91 8.90 -9.93
N TYR A 208 8.05 10.10 -9.38
CA TYR A 208 9.28 10.85 -9.49
C TYR A 208 10.15 10.47 -8.29
N THR A 209 11.17 9.68 -8.53
CA THR A 209 12.23 9.51 -7.56
C THR A 209 13.16 10.71 -7.69
N SER A 210 13.16 11.60 -6.70
CA SER A 210 14.22 12.60 -6.62
C SER A 210 15.55 11.88 -6.67
N PRO A 211 16.50 12.33 -7.51
CA PRO A 211 17.80 11.68 -7.60
C PRO A 211 18.40 11.63 -6.19
N SER A 212 18.80 10.45 -5.75
CA SER A 212 19.56 10.34 -4.52
C SER A 212 20.89 11.12 -4.65
N PRO A 213 21.55 11.51 -3.57
CA PRO A 213 22.87 12.10 -3.65
C PRO A 213 23.87 11.26 -4.49
N ARG A 214 23.72 9.93 -4.51
CA ARG A 214 24.51 9.04 -5.37
C ARG A 214 24.18 9.21 -6.86
N ASP A 215 22.89 9.32 -7.21
CA ASP A 215 22.48 9.52 -8.62
C ASP A 215 23.00 10.85 -9.19
N VAL A 216 23.12 11.87 -8.33
CA VAL A 216 23.70 13.17 -8.70
C VAL A 216 25.21 13.06 -8.90
N GLU A 217 25.91 12.23 -8.14
CA GLU A 217 27.35 11.98 -8.32
C GLU A 217 27.64 11.21 -9.61
N GLU A 218 26.87 10.17 -9.93
CA GLU A 218 27.01 9.42 -11.19
C GLU A 218 26.73 10.28 -12.42
N SER A 219 25.77 11.19 -12.36
CA SER A 219 25.46 12.11 -13.46
C SER A 219 26.55 13.19 -13.71
N ARG A 220 27.49 13.36 -12.78
CA ARG A 220 28.62 14.31 -12.89
C ARG A 220 29.91 13.66 -13.40
N MET A 221 29.93 12.35 -13.60
CA MET A 221 31.08 11.73 -14.25
C MET A 221 31.12 12.15 -15.72
N PRO A 222 32.24 12.76 -16.19
CA PRO A 222 32.38 13.06 -17.61
C PRO A 222 32.35 11.73 -18.37
N SER A 223 31.53 11.67 -19.41
CA SER A 223 31.62 10.60 -20.39
C SER A 223 33.05 10.61 -20.93
N SER A 224 33.83 9.64 -20.50
CA SER A 224 35.17 9.45 -21.06
C SER A 224 35.02 9.24 -22.56
N ALA A 225 35.64 10.14 -23.33
CA ALA A 225 35.79 10.09 -24.78
C ALA A 225 36.45 8.80 -25.24
#